data_bd64213c62e974fc5a21cb47c0b2883e
#
_entry.id   bd64213c62e974fc5a21cb47c0b2883e
#
_cell.length_a   1.000
_cell.length_b   1.000
_cell.length_c   1.000
_cell.angle_alpha   90.00
_cell.angle_beta   90.00
_cell.angle_gamma   90.00
#
_symmetry.space_group_name_H-M   'P 1'
#
loop_
_entity.id
_entity.type
_entity.pdbx_description
1 polymer ?
#
loop_
_entity_poly.entity_id
_entity_poly.type
_entity_poly.pdbx_seq_one_letter_code
_entity_poly.pdbx_strand_id
1 'polypeptide(L)'
;MPDNSKEDLDRRDFLIASIATAGASAALAINVDAASAQGTPASSAGAAPGAREGTVYAGDVIQGKKVISALDVNDLERGKKHAFYFEGVQMPTGQHWYVSVIVAVGAKPGKRIALIGGVHGDEISPVHTIQTVMSQLDPAQMSGTVLAIPDVSRPALEGMARRWPNSGRGIDLIDINREWPGNENGASAPSRHAGILFNRLFRPNADYALDFHTGTTGMDVTAFNLARMELPEVRAMAELFPIDQIFDNAAYPTLLANAFINVGIPALTPEIGASRILDLNMIPLFVEGTMNVLKHHGIISGQMGRTGRDTDIFIANSGHTILATNGGFVELLVKLKDKVKVGQKVAIQRNTFGEVVAKH
;
A
#
# COMPACT_ATOMS: atom_id res chain seq x y z
N MET A 1 5.75 50.16 20.55
CA MET A 1 6.51 49.26 19.71
C MET A 1 6.03 47.85 20.06
N PRO A 2 5.27 47.14 19.22
CA PRO A 2 4.99 45.76 19.45
C PRO A 2 6.07 44.91 18.80
N ASP A 3 6.54 43.98 19.56
CA ASP A 3 7.51 42.94 19.24
C ASP A 3 6.93 41.98 18.18
N ASN A 4 7.56 41.98 17.01
CA ASN A 4 7.25 41.02 15.94
C ASN A 4 8.18 39.84 16.07
N SER A 5 7.91 38.94 17.02
CA SER A 5 8.47 37.59 16.99
C SER A 5 7.83 36.81 15.83
N LYS A 6 8.54 36.75 14.71
CA LYS A 6 8.24 35.85 13.58
C LYS A 6 8.44 34.43 14.08
N GLU A 7 7.35 33.72 14.38
CA GLU A 7 7.40 32.28 14.49
C GLU A 7 7.75 31.72 13.11
N ASP A 8 9.00 31.34 12.93
CA ASP A 8 9.39 30.43 11.86
C ASP A 8 8.72 29.08 12.14
N LEU A 9 7.74 28.71 11.32
CA LEU A 9 7.20 27.37 11.33
C LEU A 9 8.34 26.38 11.11
N ASP A 10 8.57 25.55 12.12
CA ASP A 10 9.64 24.55 12.12
C ASP A 10 9.44 23.57 10.94
N ARG A 11 10.53 22.95 10.48
CA ARG A 11 10.56 21.96 9.38
C ARG A 11 9.54 20.82 9.54
N ARG A 12 8.97 20.63 10.73
CA ARG A 12 8.00 19.60 11.08
C ARG A 12 6.59 19.84 10.54
N ASP A 13 6.25 21.07 10.16
CA ASP A 13 4.89 21.43 9.76
C ASP A 13 4.65 21.40 8.25
N PHE A 14 5.61 20.91 7.48
CA PHE A 14 5.57 21.03 6.03
C PHE A 14 5.67 19.69 5.29
N LEU A 15 4.64 18.91 5.32
CA LEU A 15 4.43 17.88 4.31
C LEU A 15 2.94 17.59 4.11
N ILE A 16 2.53 17.60 2.85
CA ILE A 16 1.26 17.10 2.35
C ILE A 16 0.19 18.16 2.08
N ALA A 17 0.42 18.90 1.00
CA ALA A 17 -0.70 19.45 0.23
C ALA A 17 -1.42 18.37 -0.63
N SER A 18 -1.12 17.08 -0.39
CA SER A 18 -1.39 16.06 -1.40
C SER A 18 -2.26 14.87 -0.99
N ILE A 19 -2.72 14.72 0.25
CA ILE A 19 -3.36 13.45 0.66
C ILE A 19 -4.88 13.50 0.88
N ALA A 20 -5.57 14.57 0.60
CA ALA A 20 -7.01 14.58 0.87
C ALA A 20 -7.87 15.08 -0.29
N THR A 21 -7.93 14.32 -1.36
CA THR A 21 -9.15 14.25 -2.19
C THR A 21 -9.82 12.89 -2.01
N ALA A 22 -10.06 12.49 -0.76
CA ALA A 22 -10.96 11.39 -0.45
C ALA A 22 -12.35 11.98 -0.24
N GLY A 23 -13.21 11.77 -1.23
CA GLY A 23 -14.56 12.26 -1.35
C GLY A 23 -15.36 12.45 -0.07
N ALA A 24 -15.82 13.66 0.13
CA ALA A 24 -17.04 13.91 0.86
C ALA A 24 -18.21 13.40 0.01
N SER A 25 -18.58 12.14 0.17
CA SER A 25 -19.88 11.65 -0.27
C SER A 25 -20.89 12.15 0.73
N ALA A 26 -21.72 13.10 0.32
CA ALA A 26 -22.89 13.51 1.08
C ALA A 26 -23.76 12.27 1.36
N ALA A 27 -23.90 11.92 2.62
CA ALA A 27 -24.85 10.92 3.07
C ALA A 27 -26.25 11.48 2.91
N LEU A 28 -26.95 11.05 1.87
CA LEU A 28 -28.40 11.23 1.77
C LEU A 28 -29.03 10.18 2.72
N ALA A 29 -29.50 10.62 3.88
CA ALA A 29 -30.20 9.79 4.81
C ALA A 29 -31.59 9.44 4.23
N ILE A 30 -31.75 8.22 3.76
CA ILE A 30 -33.05 7.63 3.52
C ILE A 30 -33.42 6.86 4.79
N ASN A 31 -34.37 7.39 5.57
CA ASN A 31 -35.00 6.65 6.65
C ASN A 31 -35.78 5.47 6.07
N VAL A 32 -35.34 4.27 6.36
CA VAL A 32 -36.14 3.06 6.23
C VAL A 32 -36.36 2.52 7.62
N ASP A 33 -37.61 2.45 8.03
CA ASP A 33 -38.04 1.94 9.33
C ASP A 33 -37.42 0.57 9.62
N ALA A 34 -36.71 0.50 10.73
CA ALA A 34 -36.12 -0.73 11.24
C ALA A 34 -37.21 -1.53 11.97
N ALA A 35 -37.66 -2.61 11.37
CA ALA A 35 -38.36 -3.66 12.11
C ALA A 35 -37.34 -4.39 12.99
N SER A 36 -37.58 -4.35 14.29
CA SER A 36 -36.75 -4.94 15.32
C SER A 36 -36.64 -6.48 15.19
N ALA A 37 -35.42 -6.96 14.91
CA ALA A 37 -35.02 -8.34 15.23
C ALA A 37 -33.96 -8.26 16.32
N GLN A 38 -34.33 -8.56 17.56
CA GLN A 38 -33.39 -8.77 18.67
C GLN A 38 -32.61 -10.04 18.44
N GLY A 39 -31.41 -9.88 17.91
CA GLY A 39 -30.39 -10.94 17.89
C GLY A 39 -29.33 -10.58 18.93
N THR A 40 -29.17 -11.45 19.92
CA THR A 40 -28.11 -11.43 20.92
C THR A 40 -26.73 -11.22 20.24
N PRO A 41 -25.83 -10.38 20.79
CA PRO A 41 -24.50 -10.24 20.24
C PRO A 41 -23.71 -11.54 20.48
N ALA A 42 -23.40 -12.24 19.41
CA ALA A 42 -22.44 -13.32 19.47
C ALA A 42 -21.06 -12.73 19.80
N SER A 43 -20.55 -13.09 20.96
CA SER A 43 -19.17 -12.87 21.38
C SER A 43 -18.23 -13.37 20.28
N SER A 44 -17.54 -12.48 19.58
CA SER A 44 -16.41 -12.85 18.74
C SER A 44 -15.22 -13.20 19.61
N ALA A 45 -15.25 -14.39 20.22
CA ALA A 45 -14.03 -15.01 20.70
C ALA A 45 -13.13 -15.22 19.47
N GLY A 46 -11.96 -14.57 19.45
CA GLY A 46 -10.98 -14.73 18.41
C GLY A 46 -10.71 -16.22 18.19
N ALA A 47 -11.01 -16.71 16.99
CA ALA A 47 -10.64 -18.05 16.62
C ALA A 47 -9.12 -18.20 16.82
N ALA A 48 -8.74 -19.20 17.60
CA ALA A 48 -7.35 -19.65 17.67
C ALA A 48 -6.82 -19.85 16.24
N PRO A 49 -5.51 -19.63 15.96
CA PRO A 49 -4.98 -19.85 14.63
C PRO A 49 -5.31 -21.27 14.22
N GLY A 50 -6.25 -21.40 13.27
CA GLY A 50 -6.66 -22.69 12.72
C GLY A 50 -5.44 -23.42 12.18
N ALA A 51 -5.43 -24.75 12.25
CA ALA A 51 -4.41 -25.58 11.67
C ALA A 51 -4.11 -25.06 10.25
N ARG A 52 -2.82 -24.78 9.94
CA ARG A 52 -2.41 -24.33 8.61
C ARG A 52 -2.85 -25.41 7.62
N GLU A 53 -3.81 -25.07 6.77
CA GLU A 53 -4.03 -25.86 5.56
C GLU A 53 -2.80 -25.62 4.69
N GLY A 54 -2.15 -26.68 4.19
CA GLY A 54 -1.00 -26.56 3.30
C GLY A 54 -1.37 -25.85 2.00
N THR A 55 -0.42 -25.78 1.06
CA THR A 55 -0.66 -25.21 -0.27
C THR A 55 -1.73 -25.99 -1.03
N VAL A 56 -2.82 -25.31 -1.42
CA VAL A 56 -3.94 -25.92 -2.16
C VAL A 56 -3.82 -25.57 -3.64
N TYR A 57 -3.66 -26.60 -4.47
CA TYR A 57 -3.60 -26.46 -5.93
C TYR A 57 -5.01 -26.64 -6.50
N ALA A 58 -5.45 -25.67 -7.33
CA ALA A 58 -6.76 -25.71 -7.99
C ALA A 58 -6.85 -26.75 -9.13
N GLY A 59 -5.71 -27.22 -9.61
CA GLY A 59 -5.61 -28.15 -10.73
C GLY A 59 -5.34 -27.48 -12.07
N ASP A 60 -5.59 -26.19 -12.19
CA ASP A 60 -5.38 -25.43 -13.41
C ASP A 60 -3.91 -24.98 -13.60
N VAL A 61 -3.56 -24.75 -14.87
CA VAL A 61 -2.26 -24.18 -15.29
C VAL A 61 -2.51 -23.04 -16.25
N ILE A 62 -2.06 -21.84 -15.89
CA ILE A 62 -2.16 -20.64 -16.72
C ILE A 62 -0.76 -20.19 -17.12
N GLN A 63 -0.48 -20.06 -18.42
CA GLN A 63 0.83 -19.67 -18.95
C GLN A 63 1.99 -20.47 -18.33
N GLY A 64 1.80 -21.78 -18.16
CA GLY A 64 2.81 -22.69 -17.58
C GLY A 64 2.98 -22.58 -16.06
N LYS A 65 2.19 -21.78 -15.35
CA LYS A 65 2.23 -21.65 -13.90
C LYS A 65 1.01 -22.32 -13.28
N LYS A 66 1.23 -23.08 -12.22
CA LYS A 66 0.14 -23.72 -11.47
C LYS A 66 -0.73 -22.65 -10.79
N VAL A 67 -2.03 -22.93 -10.70
CA VAL A 67 -2.99 -22.13 -9.96
C VAL A 67 -3.14 -22.69 -8.55
N ILE A 68 -3.15 -21.80 -7.56
CA ILE A 68 -3.33 -22.13 -6.14
C ILE A 68 -4.46 -21.29 -5.54
N SER A 69 -5.17 -21.81 -4.55
CA SER A 69 -6.23 -21.13 -3.79
C SER A 69 -5.88 -20.91 -2.32
N ALA A 70 -4.78 -21.50 -1.85
CA ALA A 70 -4.12 -21.20 -0.58
C ALA A 70 -2.63 -21.51 -0.71
N LEU A 71 -1.79 -20.81 0.05
CA LEU A 71 -0.33 -20.97 0.07
C LEU A 71 0.17 -21.21 1.49
N ASP A 72 0.98 -22.25 1.68
CA ASP A 72 1.95 -22.33 2.78
C ASP A 72 3.36 -22.37 2.16
N VAL A 73 4.14 -21.31 2.38
CA VAL A 73 5.50 -21.23 1.83
C VAL A 73 6.44 -22.31 2.36
N ASN A 74 6.07 -23.00 3.46
CA ASN A 74 6.86 -24.10 4.00
C ASN A 74 6.75 -25.38 3.15
N ASP A 75 5.72 -25.51 2.31
CA ASP A 75 5.56 -26.64 1.38
C ASP A 75 6.46 -26.51 0.14
N LEU A 76 7.06 -25.35 -0.05
CA LEU A 76 7.83 -25.07 -1.25
C LEU A 76 9.28 -25.51 -1.12
N GLU A 77 9.84 -26.00 -2.22
CA GLU A 77 11.24 -26.43 -2.28
C GLU A 77 12.19 -25.24 -1.97
N ARG A 78 13.12 -25.46 -1.04
CA ARG A 78 14.11 -24.48 -0.62
C ARG A 78 15.18 -24.25 -1.69
N GLY A 79 15.81 -23.07 -1.64
CA GLY A 79 16.86 -22.66 -2.57
C GLY A 79 16.34 -22.34 -3.98
N LYS A 80 15.02 -22.12 -4.14
CA LYS A 80 14.39 -21.91 -5.45
C LYS A 80 13.43 -20.71 -5.47
N LYS A 81 13.18 -20.20 -6.65
CA LYS A 81 12.04 -19.33 -6.95
C LYS A 81 10.88 -20.14 -7.47
N HIS A 82 9.69 -19.85 -6.96
CA HIS A 82 8.44 -20.43 -7.41
C HIS A 82 7.52 -19.33 -7.94
N ALA A 83 6.68 -19.65 -8.91
CA ALA A 83 5.71 -18.73 -9.47
C ALA A 83 4.36 -19.42 -9.65
N PHE A 84 3.31 -18.75 -9.21
CA PHE A 84 1.93 -19.24 -9.25
C PHE A 84 0.99 -18.15 -9.72
N TYR A 85 -0.20 -18.56 -10.17
CA TYR A 85 -1.37 -17.71 -10.11
C TYR A 85 -2.19 -18.09 -8.88
N PHE A 86 -2.65 -17.10 -8.13
CA PHE A 86 -3.51 -17.31 -6.97
C PHE A 86 -4.96 -16.93 -7.32
N GLU A 87 -5.90 -17.79 -6.94
CA GLU A 87 -7.33 -17.55 -7.14
C GLU A 87 -7.84 -16.49 -6.18
N GLY A 88 -8.13 -15.31 -6.72
CA GLY A 88 -8.87 -14.27 -6.00
C GLY A 88 -10.37 -14.48 -6.08
N VAL A 89 -11.14 -13.40 -5.97
CA VAL A 89 -12.60 -13.45 -6.02
C VAL A 89 -13.09 -13.95 -7.37
N GLN A 90 -14.15 -14.75 -7.34
CA GLN A 90 -14.82 -15.21 -8.55
C GLN A 90 -15.67 -14.11 -9.18
N MET A 91 -15.54 -13.94 -10.49
CA MET A 91 -16.36 -13.04 -11.29
C MET A 91 -17.76 -13.58 -11.53
N PRO A 92 -18.74 -12.76 -11.89
CA PRO A 92 -20.09 -13.22 -12.21
C PRO A 92 -20.16 -14.30 -13.32
N THR A 93 -19.16 -14.36 -14.21
CA THR A 93 -19.03 -15.37 -15.26
C THR A 93 -18.49 -16.72 -14.78
N GLY A 94 -18.15 -16.84 -13.49
CA GLY A 94 -17.60 -18.06 -12.89
C GLY A 94 -16.07 -18.16 -12.93
N GLN A 95 -15.38 -17.29 -13.66
CA GLN A 95 -13.91 -17.22 -13.66
C GLN A 95 -13.39 -16.45 -12.45
N HIS A 96 -12.13 -16.70 -12.08
CA HIS A 96 -11.46 -15.96 -11.00
C HIS A 96 -10.65 -14.78 -11.52
N TRP A 97 -10.54 -13.73 -10.70
CA TRP A 97 -9.44 -12.79 -10.81
C TRP A 97 -8.20 -13.41 -10.20
N TYR A 98 -7.22 -13.69 -11.04
CA TYR A 98 -5.96 -14.27 -10.60
C TYR A 98 -4.96 -13.16 -10.28
N VAL A 99 -4.17 -13.34 -9.20
CA VAL A 99 -3.01 -12.50 -8.90
C VAL A 99 -1.73 -13.30 -9.09
N SER A 100 -0.67 -12.60 -9.50
CA SER A 100 0.64 -13.20 -9.68
C SER A 100 1.34 -13.34 -8.34
N VAL A 101 1.84 -14.53 -8.05
CA VAL A 101 2.59 -14.84 -6.82
C VAL A 101 3.97 -15.33 -7.19
N ILE A 102 5.01 -14.67 -6.68
CA ILE A 102 6.41 -15.04 -6.84
C ILE A 102 6.98 -15.28 -5.44
N VAL A 103 7.56 -16.45 -5.21
CA VAL A 103 8.14 -16.81 -3.91
C VAL A 103 9.61 -17.17 -4.08
N ALA A 104 10.50 -16.44 -3.43
CA ALA A 104 11.90 -16.81 -3.29
C ALA A 104 12.09 -17.49 -1.94
N VAL A 105 12.25 -18.82 -1.94
CA VAL A 105 12.43 -19.61 -0.72
C VAL A 105 13.90 -19.85 -0.51
N GLY A 106 14.48 -19.28 0.54
CA GLY A 106 15.90 -19.42 0.86
C GLY A 106 16.30 -20.86 1.19
N ALA A 107 17.56 -21.19 0.91
CA ALA A 107 18.16 -22.50 1.22
C ALA A 107 18.09 -22.78 2.74
N LYS A 108 18.13 -21.75 3.58
CA LYS A 108 18.06 -21.85 5.04
C LYS A 108 16.74 -21.30 5.57
N PRO A 109 16.21 -21.80 6.69
CA PRO A 109 15.07 -21.19 7.36
C PRO A 109 15.41 -19.78 7.86
N GLY A 110 14.41 -18.92 7.98
CA GLY A 110 14.55 -17.55 8.42
C GLY A 110 13.21 -16.81 8.41
N LYS A 111 13.26 -15.49 8.49
CA LYS A 111 12.10 -14.62 8.47
C LYS A 111 11.43 -14.61 7.10
N ARG A 112 10.15 -14.25 7.08
CA ARG A 112 9.32 -14.17 5.87
C ARG A 112 8.84 -12.74 5.69
N ILE A 113 9.06 -12.18 4.50
CA ILE A 113 8.60 -10.84 4.18
C ILE A 113 7.69 -10.86 2.96
N ALA A 114 6.57 -10.15 3.05
CA ALA A 114 5.68 -9.91 1.92
C ALA A 114 6.00 -8.57 1.26
N LEU A 115 6.17 -8.57 -0.06
CA LEU A 115 6.31 -7.38 -0.92
C LEU A 115 5.05 -7.29 -1.78
N ILE A 116 4.24 -6.27 -1.55
CA ILE A 116 2.91 -6.16 -2.12
C ILE A 116 2.81 -4.87 -2.94
N GLY A 117 2.24 -4.96 -4.13
CA GLY A 117 2.01 -3.83 -5.02
C GLY A 117 0.79 -4.04 -5.89
N GLY A 118 0.43 -3.03 -6.68
CA GLY A 118 -0.76 -3.11 -7.51
C GLY A 118 -2.07 -3.19 -6.72
N VAL A 119 -2.08 -2.73 -5.48
CA VAL A 119 -3.31 -2.54 -4.68
C VAL A 119 -4.19 -1.50 -5.37
N HIS A 120 -3.60 -0.43 -5.90
CA HIS A 120 -4.26 0.45 -6.86
C HIS A 120 -3.69 0.15 -8.25
N GLY A 121 -4.56 0.06 -9.25
CA GLY A 121 -4.16 -0.42 -10.56
C GLY A 121 -3.42 0.59 -11.43
N ASP A 122 -3.44 1.87 -11.09
CA ASP A 122 -2.69 2.90 -11.79
C ASP A 122 -1.32 3.21 -11.16
N GLU A 123 -0.92 2.45 -10.14
CA GLU A 123 0.34 2.63 -9.42
C GLU A 123 1.40 1.64 -9.92
N ILE A 124 2.07 1.97 -11.03
CA ILE A 124 2.96 1.04 -11.75
C ILE A 124 4.41 0.99 -11.23
N SER A 125 4.92 2.06 -10.60
CA SER A 125 6.26 2.07 -10.00
C SER A 125 6.44 0.98 -8.92
N PRO A 126 5.47 0.71 -8.03
CA PRO A 126 5.45 -0.43 -7.12
C PRO A 126 5.67 -1.78 -7.79
N VAL A 127 4.96 -2.04 -8.88
CA VAL A 127 5.07 -3.30 -9.64
C VAL A 127 6.50 -3.51 -10.10
N HIS A 128 7.10 -2.47 -10.71
CA HIS A 128 8.48 -2.54 -11.21
C HIS A 128 9.51 -2.65 -10.08
N THR A 129 9.29 -1.97 -8.96
CA THR A 129 10.16 -2.07 -7.78
C THR A 129 10.21 -3.51 -7.27
N ILE A 130 9.06 -4.16 -7.11
CA ILE A 130 8.96 -5.55 -6.66
C ILE A 130 9.64 -6.49 -7.66
N GLN A 131 9.38 -6.33 -8.97
CA GLN A 131 10.02 -7.14 -10.02
C GLN A 131 11.54 -7.00 -9.99
N THR A 132 12.03 -5.77 -9.79
CA THR A 132 13.47 -5.49 -9.72
C THR A 132 14.11 -6.14 -8.48
N VAL A 133 13.48 -6.01 -7.31
CA VAL A 133 13.96 -6.70 -6.10
C VAL A 133 14.00 -8.21 -6.32
N MET A 134 12.91 -8.80 -6.79
CA MET A 134 12.82 -10.24 -7.00
C MET A 134 13.83 -10.75 -8.03
N SER A 135 14.19 -9.96 -9.03
CA SER A 135 15.20 -10.33 -10.03
C SER A 135 16.59 -10.46 -9.41
N GLN A 136 16.94 -9.65 -8.40
CA GLN A 136 18.24 -9.62 -7.73
C GLN A 136 18.41 -10.70 -6.66
N LEU A 137 17.35 -11.39 -6.24
CA LEU A 137 17.44 -12.41 -5.20
C LEU A 137 18.00 -13.73 -5.78
N ASP A 138 18.96 -14.32 -5.06
CA ASP A 138 19.42 -15.69 -5.27
C ASP A 138 18.97 -16.57 -4.09
N PRO A 139 17.92 -17.38 -4.22
CA PRO A 139 17.42 -18.21 -3.15
C PRO A 139 18.44 -19.19 -2.57
N ALA A 140 19.44 -19.61 -3.36
CA ALA A 140 20.49 -20.49 -2.86
C ALA A 140 21.36 -19.83 -1.77
N GLN A 141 21.43 -18.49 -1.75
CA GLN A 141 22.18 -17.70 -0.79
C GLN A 141 21.31 -17.08 0.32
N MET A 142 19.97 -17.32 0.29
CA MET A 142 19.03 -16.69 1.21
C MET A 142 18.75 -17.56 2.44
N SER A 143 18.35 -16.86 3.53
CA SER A 143 17.76 -17.44 4.74
C SER A 143 16.35 -16.88 4.92
N GLY A 144 15.33 -17.74 4.92
CA GLY A 144 13.92 -17.29 5.00
C GLY A 144 13.27 -17.15 3.63
N THR A 145 12.25 -16.32 3.52
CA THR A 145 11.39 -16.28 2.33
C THR A 145 10.98 -14.85 1.99
N VAL A 146 10.98 -14.53 0.69
CA VAL A 146 10.36 -13.33 0.14
C VAL A 146 9.16 -13.76 -0.70
N LEU A 147 7.97 -13.31 -0.29
CA LEU A 147 6.70 -13.49 -0.99
C LEU A 147 6.36 -12.19 -1.71
N ALA A 148 6.21 -12.20 -3.03
CA ALA A 148 5.94 -11.01 -3.83
C ALA A 148 4.64 -11.13 -4.62
N ILE A 149 3.79 -10.11 -4.50
CA ILE A 149 2.51 -9.98 -5.19
C ILE A 149 2.46 -8.61 -5.87
N PRO A 150 2.78 -8.52 -7.17
CA PRO A 150 2.90 -7.23 -7.86
C PRO A 150 1.57 -6.67 -8.39
N ASP A 151 0.49 -7.45 -8.44
CA ASP A 151 -0.75 -7.14 -9.16
C ASP A 151 -2.02 -7.47 -8.35
N VAL A 152 -2.06 -7.04 -7.09
CA VAL A 152 -3.17 -7.35 -6.16
C VAL A 152 -4.54 -7.04 -6.75
N SER A 153 -4.70 -5.87 -7.35
CA SER A 153 -5.97 -5.40 -7.91
C SER A 153 -5.95 -5.49 -9.44
N ARG A 154 -5.82 -6.71 -9.95
CA ARG A 154 -5.68 -6.93 -11.40
C ARG A 154 -6.73 -6.24 -12.26
N PRO A 155 -8.04 -6.25 -11.94
CA PRO A 155 -9.04 -5.55 -12.75
C PRO A 155 -8.83 -4.03 -12.78
N ALA A 156 -8.30 -3.45 -11.71
CA ALA A 156 -7.94 -2.05 -11.67
C ALA A 156 -6.66 -1.77 -12.47
N LEU A 157 -5.67 -2.67 -12.39
CA LEU A 157 -4.41 -2.58 -13.14
C LEU A 157 -4.64 -2.65 -14.65
N GLU A 158 -5.44 -3.59 -15.12
CA GLU A 158 -5.80 -3.72 -16.54
C GLU A 158 -6.54 -2.49 -17.06
N GLY A 159 -7.29 -1.79 -16.20
CA GLY A 159 -7.97 -0.54 -16.51
C GLY A 159 -7.13 0.71 -16.27
N MET A 160 -5.88 0.59 -15.81
CA MET A 160 -5.04 1.73 -15.35
C MET A 160 -5.83 2.68 -14.46
N ALA A 161 -6.62 2.10 -13.53
CA ALA A 161 -7.52 2.81 -12.64
C ALA A 161 -7.12 2.57 -11.18
N ARG A 162 -7.26 3.61 -10.35
CA ARG A 162 -7.01 3.47 -8.91
C ARG A 162 -7.97 2.48 -8.26
N ARG A 163 -9.26 2.60 -8.60
CA ARG A 163 -10.33 1.88 -7.94
C ARG A 163 -10.75 0.64 -8.71
N TRP A 164 -11.26 -0.33 -7.98
CA TRP A 164 -11.85 -1.52 -8.56
C TRP A 164 -13.07 -1.16 -9.40
N PRO A 165 -13.09 -1.49 -10.70
CA PRO A 165 -14.13 -1.01 -11.61
C PRO A 165 -15.49 -1.67 -11.41
N ASN A 166 -15.53 -2.85 -10.78
CA ASN A 166 -16.74 -3.64 -10.59
C ASN A 166 -16.76 -4.29 -9.21
N SER A 167 -17.76 -3.95 -8.41
CA SER A 167 -17.95 -4.51 -7.06
C SER A 167 -18.90 -5.72 -7.02
N GLY A 168 -19.45 -6.13 -8.16
CA GLY A 168 -20.47 -7.17 -8.29
C GLY A 168 -21.90 -6.62 -8.36
N ARG A 169 -22.09 -5.29 -8.29
CA ARG A 169 -23.39 -4.60 -8.43
C ARG A 169 -23.39 -3.59 -9.58
N GLY A 170 -22.37 -3.61 -10.42
CA GLY A 170 -22.13 -2.67 -11.49
C GLY A 170 -20.78 -1.96 -11.33
N ILE A 171 -20.67 -0.71 -11.79
CA ILE A 171 -19.45 0.11 -11.70
C ILE A 171 -19.53 0.93 -10.40
N ASP A 172 -19.05 0.36 -9.28
CA ASP A 172 -19.08 1.02 -7.97
C ASP A 172 -17.80 1.75 -7.61
N LEU A 173 -16.72 1.55 -8.36
CA LEU A 173 -15.42 2.20 -8.17
C LEU A 173 -14.91 2.16 -6.71
N ILE A 174 -14.94 0.99 -6.08
CA ILE A 174 -14.50 0.79 -4.70
C ILE A 174 -12.96 0.86 -4.62
N ASP A 175 -12.44 1.61 -3.66
CA ASP A 175 -11.03 1.60 -3.29
C ASP A 175 -10.75 0.38 -2.40
N ILE A 176 -10.09 -0.65 -2.94
CA ILE A 176 -9.78 -1.87 -2.20
C ILE A 176 -8.88 -1.59 -0.98
N ASN A 177 -8.10 -0.50 -1.00
CA ASN A 177 -7.29 -0.10 0.15
C ASN A 177 -8.11 0.60 1.26
N ARG A 178 -9.42 0.42 1.23
CA ARG A 178 -10.36 0.73 2.32
C ARG A 178 -11.12 -0.50 2.78
N GLU A 179 -10.84 -1.66 2.20
CA GLU A 179 -11.56 -2.91 2.46
C GLU A 179 -10.76 -3.90 3.36
N TRP A 180 -9.47 -3.66 3.61
CA TRP A 180 -8.63 -4.60 4.37
C TRP A 180 -9.01 -4.68 5.87
N PRO A 181 -8.94 -5.89 6.47
CA PRO A 181 -8.46 -7.17 5.92
C PRO A 181 -9.45 -7.86 4.98
N GLY A 182 -10.61 -7.29 4.73
CA GLY A 182 -11.66 -7.85 3.91
C GLY A 182 -12.51 -8.90 4.62
N ASN A 183 -13.45 -9.45 3.86
CA ASN A 183 -14.32 -10.54 4.32
C ASN A 183 -14.63 -11.45 3.14
N GLU A 184 -14.23 -12.72 3.20
CA GLU A 184 -14.43 -13.70 2.13
C GLU A 184 -15.91 -13.88 1.74
N ASN A 185 -16.82 -13.58 2.67
CA ASN A 185 -18.27 -13.57 2.47
C ASN A 185 -18.85 -12.13 2.39
N GLY A 186 -17.99 -11.12 2.13
CA GLY A 186 -18.38 -9.72 2.08
C GLY A 186 -19.36 -9.40 0.95
N ALA A 187 -20.04 -8.24 1.07
CA ALA A 187 -21.07 -7.82 0.12
C ALA A 187 -20.49 -7.40 -1.25
N SER A 188 -19.24 -6.91 -1.28
CA SER A 188 -18.59 -6.46 -2.53
C SER A 188 -17.49 -7.43 -2.99
N ALA A 189 -17.23 -7.46 -4.31
CA ALA A 189 -16.14 -8.26 -4.86
C ALA A 189 -14.75 -7.81 -4.32
N PRO A 190 -14.44 -6.50 -4.19
CA PRO A 190 -13.17 -6.08 -3.57
C PRO A 190 -13.02 -6.54 -2.13
N SER A 191 -14.07 -6.47 -1.30
CA SER A 191 -14.02 -6.96 0.08
C SER A 191 -13.77 -8.45 0.18
N ARG A 192 -14.43 -9.26 -0.69
CA ARG A 192 -14.18 -10.70 -0.76
C ARG A 192 -12.77 -11.01 -1.24
N HIS A 193 -12.29 -10.28 -2.26
CA HIS A 193 -10.94 -10.44 -2.79
C HIS A 193 -9.88 -10.13 -1.73
N ALA A 194 -10.02 -9.02 -1.03
CA ALA A 194 -9.16 -8.65 0.09
C ALA A 194 -9.16 -9.75 1.17
N GLY A 195 -10.33 -10.26 1.56
CA GLY A 195 -10.45 -11.33 2.56
C GLY A 195 -9.75 -12.62 2.14
N ILE A 196 -9.95 -13.07 0.90
CA ILE A 196 -9.31 -14.26 0.33
C ILE A 196 -7.78 -14.10 0.35
N LEU A 197 -7.27 -12.98 -0.17
CA LEU A 197 -5.83 -12.72 -0.21
C LEU A 197 -5.22 -12.61 1.19
N PHE A 198 -5.87 -11.86 2.09
CA PHE A 198 -5.34 -11.65 3.42
C PHE A 198 -5.28 -12.95 4.24
N ASN A 199 -6.35 -13.75 4.21
CA ASN A 199 -6.44 -14.94 5.04
C ASN A 199 -5.66 -16.13 4.47
N ARG A 200 -5.64 -16.30 3.15
CA ARG A 200 -5.12 -17.52 2.51
C ARG A 200 -3.73 -17.35 1.87
N LEU A 201 -3.28 -16.10 1.67
CA LEU A 201 -2.00 -15.81 1.01
C LEU A 201 -1.08 -14.96 1.88
N PHE A 202 -1.53 -13.81 2.41
CA PHE A 202 -0.66 -12.84 3.06
C PHE A 202 -0.33 -13.22 4.50
N ARG A 203 -1.34 -13.19 5.38
CA ARG A 203 -1.18 -13.43 6.82
C ARG A 203 -0.47 -14.73 7.19
N PRO A 204 -0.74 -15.90 6.54
CA PRO A 204 -0.07 -17.14 6.88
C PRO A 204 1.42 -17.15 6.52
N ASN A 205 1.85 -16.31 5.58
CA ASN A 205 3.15 -16.40 4.93
C ASN A 205 4.08 -15.21 5.20
N ALA A 206 3.70 -14.26 6.06
CA ALA A 206 4.47 -13.07 6.36
C ALA A 206 4.75 -12.90 7.86
N ASP A 207 5.98 -12.55 8.20
CA ASP A 207 6.39 -12.05 9.50
C ASP A 207 6.54 -10.51 9.47
N TYR A 208 6.74 -9.93 8.26
CA TYR A 208 6.83 -8.51 7.96
C TYR A 208 6.20 -8.23 6.59
N ALA A 209 5.75 -7.00 6.35
CA ALA A 209 5.20 -6.62 5.04
C ALA A 209 5.61 -5.21 4.61
N LEU A 210 5.81 -5.04 3.29
CA LEU A 210 5.95 -3.76 2.61
C LEU A 210 4.83 -3.65 1.56
N ASP A 211 3.95 -2.66 1.74
CA ASP A 211 2.81 -2.36 0.88
C ASP A 211 3.13 -1.14 0.02
N PHE A 212 3.64 -1.36 -1.19
CA PHE A 212 4.15 -0.31 -2.07
C PHE A 212 3.03 0.41 -2.80
N HIS A 213 3.07 1.74 -2.75
CA HIS A 213 2.12 2.65 -3.37
C HIS A 213 2.78 3.80 -4.12
N THR A 214 1.98 4.66 -4.71
CA THR A 214 2.32 5.99 -5.23
C THR A 214 1.27 6.99 -4.77
N GLY A 215 1.50 8.28 -5.02
CA GLY A 215 0.44 9.28 -4.93
C GLY A 215 -0.80 8.84 -5.70
N THR A 216 -1.99 9.22 -5.19
CA THR A 216 -3.27 8.90 -5.84
C THR A 216 -3.36 9.52 -7.24
N THR A 217 -4.26 9.04 -8.08
CA THR A 217 -4.48 9.54 -9.45
C THR A 217 -4.50 11.07 -9.51
N GLY A 218 -3.61 11.63 -10.33
CA GLY A 218 -3.49 13.08 -10.52
C GLY A 218 -2.68 13.83 -9.45
N MET A 219 -2.11 13.11 -8.48
CA MET A 219 -1.23 13.69 -7.46
C MET A 219 0.21 13.26 -7.68
N ASP A 220 1.12 14.22 -7.58
CA ASP A 220 2.54 13.97 -7.47
C ASP A 220 2.97 14.06 -6.01
N VAL A 221 3.77 13.11 -5.54
CA VAL A 221 4.30 13.07 -4.19
C VAL A 221 5.81 12.85 -4.22
N THR A 222 6.48 13.25 -3.15
CA THR A 222 7.88 12.91 -2.93
C THR A 222 8.04 11.44 -2.61
N ALA A 223 9.27 10.93 -2.64
CA ALA A 223 9.58 9.63 -2.07
C ALA A 223 9.44 9.68 -0.54
N PHE A 224 8.54 8.90 0.04
CA PHE A 224 8.38 8.82 1.49
C PHE A 224 7.89 7.45 1.95
N ASN A 225 8.04 7.15 3.24
CA ASN A 225 7.41 6.01 3.88
C ASN A 225 6.24 6.49 4.76
N LEU A 226 5.07 5.88 4.60
CA LEU A 226 3.99 6.00 5.56
C LEU A 226 4.17 4.88 6.60
N ALA A 227 4.40 5.26 7.87
CA ALA A 227 4.80 4.31 8.91
C ALA A 227 4.24 4.72 10.26
N ARG A 228 3.95 3.75 11.11
CA ARG A 228 3.61 3.95 12.53
C ARG A 228 4.90 3.95 13.35
N MET A 229 5.48 5.14 13.51
CA MET A 229 6.82 5.29 14.10
C MET A 229 6.88 5.00 15.60
N GLU A 230 5.74 4.89 16.28
CA GLU A 230 5.65 4.42 17.66
C GLU A 230 5.95 2.91 17.80
N LEU A 231 5.88 2.14 16.69
CA LEU A 231 6.17 0.72 16.66
C LEU A 231 7.66 0.49 16.32
N PRO A 232 8.48 -0.07 17.22
CA PRO A 232 9.93 -0.16 17.02
C PRO A 232 10.36 -0.92 15.76
N GLU A 233 9.69 -2.02 15.43
CA GLU A 233 9.97 -2.83 14.24
C GLU A 233 9.63 -2.06 12.95
N VAL A 234 8.52 -1.32 12.93
CA VAL A 234 8.09 -0.50 11.79
C VAL A 234 9.06 0.67 11.59
N ARG A 235 9.42 1.37 12.69
CA ARG A 235 10.44 2.42 12.67
C ARG A 235 11.75 1.93 12.10
N ALA A 236 12.24 0.78 12.58
CA ALA A 236 13.49 0.20 12.12
C ALA A 236 13.47 -0.05 10.61
N MET A 237 12.38 -0.59 10.07
CA MET A 237 12.25 -0.80 8.62
C MET A 237 12.15 0.52 7.85
N ALA A 238 11.37 1.50 8.35
CA ALA A 238 11.16 2.77 7.65
C ALA A 238 12.46 3.58 7.49
N GLU A 239 13.35 3.54 8.50
CA GLU A 239 14.63 4.23 8.50
C GLU A 239 15.69 3.59 7.58
N LEU A 240 15.44 2.38 7.05
CA LEU A 240 16.36 1.66 6.15
C LEU A 240 16.28 2.11 4.69
N PHE A 241 15.32 2.94 4.33
CA PHE A 241 15.19 3.48 2.98
C PHE A 241 16.05 4.74 2.84
N PRO A 242 16.83 4.90 1.74
CA PRO A 242 17.65 6.09 1.51
C PRO A 242 16.80 7.25 0.97
N ILE A 243 15.76 7.60 1.71
CA ILE A 243 14.83 8.69 1.44
C ILE A 243 14.79 9.65 2.63
N ASP A 244 14.45 10.90 2.39
CA ASP A 244 14.53 11.95 3.38
C ASP A 244 13.21 12.23 4.11
N GLN A 245 12.16 11.41 3.85
CA GLN A 245 10.84 11.69 4.39
C GLN A 245 10.15 10.43 4.93
N ILE A 246 9.63 10.55 6.15
CA ILE A 246 8.73 9.57 6.75
C ILE A 246 7.50 10.31 7.24
N PHE A 247 6.33 9.83 6.87
CA PHE A 247 5.08 10.32 7.43
C PHE A 247 4.59 9.36 8.53
N ASP A 248 4.63 9.87 9.76
CA ASP A 248 4.19 9.14 10.94
C ASP A 248 2.68 9.28 11.08
N ASN A 249 1.95 8.30 10.57
CA ASN A 249 0.50 8.36 10.56
C ASN A 249 -0.12 6.97 10.74
N ALA A 250 -1.07 6.90 11.66
CA ALA A 250 -1.93 5.74 11.89
C ALA A 250 -3.33 5.88 11.21
N ALA A 251 -3.50 6.89 10.32
CA ALA A 251 -4.80 7.14 9.67
C ALA A 251 -5.26 5.92 8.87
N TYR A 252 -6.56 5.73 8.81
CA TYR A 252 -7.24 4.67 8.08
C TYR A 252 -6.90 3.24 8.52
N PRO A 253 -7.60 2.69 9.50
CA PRO A 253 -7.36 1.32 10.02
C PRO A 253 -7.53 0.24 8.94
N THR A 254 -8.16 0.55 7.83
CA THR A 254 -8.45 -0.34 6.69
C THR A 254 -7.39 -0.30 5.59
N LEU A 255 -6.26 0.38 5.77
CA LEU A 255 -5.10 0.23 4.90
C LEU A 255 -4.49 -1.17 5.07
N LEU A 256 -3.94 -1.72 3.99
CA LEU A 256 -3.33 -3.06 4.04
C LEU A 256 -2.21 -3.15 5.08
N ALA A 257 -1.31 -2.17 5.14
CA ALA A 257 -0.27 -2.14 6.16
C ALA A 257 -0.83 -2.16 7.59
N ASN A 258 -1.91 -1.41 7.86
CA ASN A 258 -2.57 -1.42 9.17
C ASN A 258 -3.30 -2.75 9.44
N ALA A 259 -3.86 -3.40 8.42
CA ALA A 259 -4.44 -4.73 8.59
C ALA A 259 -3.39 -5.76 9.04
N PHE A 260 -2.16 -5.70 8.51
CA PHE A 260 -1.04 -6.51 8.99
C PHE A 260 -0.67 -6.18 10.44
N ILE A 261 -0.50 -4.90 10.77
CA ILE A 261 -0.17 -4.44 12.12
C ILE A 261 -1.22 -4.91 13.14
N ASN A 262 -2.49 -4.85 12.79
CA ASN A 262 -3.60 -5.27 13.66
C ASN A 262 -3.60 -6.77 14.00
N VAL A 263 -2.89 -7.58 13.21
CA VAL A 263 -2.69 -9.02 13.50
C VAL A 263 -1.26 -9.32 13.98
N GLY A 264 -0.50 -8.30 14.37
CA GLY A 264 0.84 -8.44 14.95
C GLY A 264 1.97 -8.61 13.94
N ILE A 265 1.76 -8.27 12.67
CA ILE A 265 2.78 -8.31 11.62
C ILE A 265 3.22 -6.87 11.33
N PRO A 266 4.46 -6.47 11.67
CA PRO A 266 4.98 -5.15 11.37
C PRO A 266 4.97 -4.87 9.87
N ALA A 267 4.41 -3.72 9.48
CA ALA A 267 4.28 -3.34 8.09
C ALA A 267 4.39 -1.82 7.91
N LEU A 268 4.78 -1.38 6.72
CA LEU A 268 4.77 0.03 6.32
C LEU A 268 4.42 0.17 4.84
N THR A 269 4.10 1.40 4.44
CA THR A 269 3.74 1.73 3.05
C THR A 269 4.78 2.66 2.44
N PRO A 270 5.67 2.16 1.56
CA PRO A 270 6.53 3.01 0.74
C PRO A 270 5.73 3.67 -0.39
N GLU A 271 5.89 4.99 -0.56
CA GLU A 271 5.17 5.82 -1.54
C GLU A 271 6.14 6.35 -2.60
N ILE A 272 5.95 5.95 -3.87
CA ILE A 272 6.93 6.10 -4.96
C ILE A 272 6.42 7.07 -6.03
N GLY A 273 6.45 8.38 -5.75
CA GLY A 273 6.11 9.40 -6.74
C GLY A 273 4.65 9.37 -7.21
N ALA A 274 4.42 9.72 -8.46
CA ALA A 274 3.09 9.84 -9.05
C ALA A 274 2.57 8.51 -9.62
N SER A 275 1.23 8.34 -9.61
CA SER A 275 0.56 7.27 -10.34
C SER A 275 0.73 7.40 -11.87
N ARG A 276 0.55 6.30 -12.59
CA ARG A 276 0.66 6.20 -14.06
C ARG A 276 2.05 6.55 -14.63
N ILE A 277 3.03 6.72 -13.78
CA ILE A 277 4.41 7.03 -14.15
C ILE A 277 5.31 5.90 -13.65
N LEU A 278 6.21 5.45 -14.51
CA LEU A 278 7.33 4.60 -14.13
C LEU A 278 8.49 5.50 -13.72
N ASP A 279 8.61 5.81 -12.44
CA ASP A 279 9.62 6.74 -11.94
C ASP A 279 10.98 6.05 -11.78
N LEU A 280 11.78 6.10 -12.83
CA LEU A 280 13.11 5.48 -12.87
C LEU A 280 14.15 6.17 -11.95
N ASN A 281 13.83 7.34 -11.40
CA ASN A 281 14.70 8.02 -10.44
C ASN A 281 14.39 7.62 -9.00
N MET A 282 13.11 7.41 -8.67
CA MET A 282 12.68 7.02 -7.32
C MET A 282 12.76 5.51 -7.08
N ILE A 283 12.41 4.69 -8.07
CA ILE A 283 12.43 3.21 -7.96
C ILE A 283 13.74 2.68 -7.37
N PRO A 284 14.95 3.11 -7.79
CA PRO A 284 16.20 2.63 -7.22
C PRO A 284 16.33 2.85 -5.71
N LEU A 285 15.78 3.94 -5.17
CA LEU A 285 15.80 4.23 -3.73
C LEU A 285 14.98 3.19 -2.95
N PHE A 286 13.83 2.81 -3.48
CA PHE A 286 12.95 1.81 -2.86
C PHE A 286 13.46 0.38 -3.04
N VAL A 287 14.12 0.09 -4.15
CA VAL A 287 14.85 -1.19 -4.33
C VAL A 287 15.97 -1.30 -3.29
N GLU A 288 16.82 -0.27 -3.14
CA GLU A 288 17.90 -0.23 -2.16
C GLU A 288 17.37 -0.36 -0.72
N GLY A 289 16.32 0.40 -0.37
CA GLY A 289 15.67 0.34 0.94
C GLY A 289 15.10 -1.05 1.23
N THR A 290 14.42 -1.67 0.26
CA THR A 290 13.90 -3.03 0.40
C THR A 290 15.03 -4.04 0.60
N MET A 291 16.11 -3.94 -0.17
CA MET A 291 17.29 -4.81 0.02
C MET A 291 17.93 -4.61 1.39
N ASN A 292 17.91 -3.39 1.93
CA ASN A 292 18.35 -3.11 3.30
C ASN A 292 17.45 -3.76 4.35
N VAL A 293 16.12 -3.72 4.16
CA VAL A 293 15.15 -4.41 5.03
C VAL A 293 15.41 -5.92 5.01
N LEU A 294 15.66 -6.52 3.83
CA LEU A 294 15.99 -7.94 3.72
C LEU A 294 17.30 -8.31 4.45
N LYS A 295 18.32 -7.44 4.38
CA LYS A 295 19.58 -7.61 5.10
C LYS A 295 19.39 -7.45 6.61
N HIS A 296 18.61 -6.46 7.05
CA HIS A 296 18.30 -6.22 8.45
C HIS A 296 17.66 -7.43 9.12
N HIS A 297 16.75 -8.10 8.41
CA HIS A 297 16.08 -9.30 8.90
C HIS A 297 16.88 -10.60 8.64
N GLY A 298 18.10 -10.51 8.10
CA GLY A 298 18.96 -11.66 7.82
C GLY A 298 18.46 -12.57 6.72
N ILE A 299 17.55 -12.08 5.85
CA ILE A 299 17.03 -12.86 4.71
C ILE A 299 18.09 -12.98 3.63
N ILE A 300 18.82 -11.92 3.37
CA ILE A 300 20.00 -11.90 2.52
C ILE A 300 21.23 -11.42 3.29
N SER A 301 22.40 -11.85 2.89
CA SER A 301 23.68 -11.36 3.42
C SER A 301 24.18 -10.15 2.63
N GLY A 302 25.13 -9.45 3.19
CA GLY A 302 25.84 -8.36 2.54
C GLY A 302 25.85 -7.07 3.35
N GLN A 303 26.66 -6.12 2.88
CA GLN A 303 26.78 -4.82 3.54
C GLN A 303 25.50 -4.00 3.31
N MET A 304 25.09 -3.25 4.35
CA MET A 304 23.97 -2.32 4.24
C MET A 304 24.26 -1.26 3.18
N GLY A 305 23.28 -0.96 2.34
CA GLY A 305 23.33 0.17 1.43
C GLY A 305 23.08 1.48 2.16
N ARG A 306 22.84 2.56 1.41
CA ARG A 306 22.41 3.84 1.97
C ARG A 306 21.08 3.66 2.70
N THR A 307 20.89 4.43 3.74
CA THR A 307 19.69 4.43 4.59
C THR A 307 19.21 5.86 4.80
N GLY A 308 18.15 6.04 5.51
CA GLY A 308 17.70 7.36 5.92
C GLY A 308 18.71 8.13 6.76
N ARG A 309 19.66 7.46 7.42
CA ARG A 309 20.75 8.13 8.15
C ARG A 309 21.76 8.83 7.23
N ASP A 310 21.79 8.43 5.97
CA ASP A 310 22.62 9.06 4.93
C ASP A 310 21.89 10.22 4.24
N THR A 311 20.69 10.53 4.71
CA THR A 311 19.85 11.64 4.27
C THR A 311 19.48 12.50 5.48
N ASP A 312 19.01 13.72 5.25
CA ASP A 312 18.46 14.59 6.31
C ASP A 312 16.99 14.22 6.52
N ILE A 313 16.75 13.09 7.24
CA ILE A 313 15.40 12.55 7.44
C ILE A 313 14.50 13.56 8.14
N PHE A 314 13.36 13.81 7.54
CA PHE A 314 12.26 14.58 8.08
C PHE A 314 11.09 13.66 8.43
N ILE A 315 10.68 13.62 9.73
CA ILE A 315 9.53 12.85 10.19
C ILE A 315 8.36 13.82 10.38
N ALA A 316 7.37 13.73 9.46
CA ALA A 316 6.13 14.49 9.56
C ALA A 316 5.11 13.71 10.41
N ASN A 317 4.50 14.36 11.39
CA ASN A 317 3.42 13.80 12.22
C ASN A 317 2.09 14.54 12.05
N SER A 318 2.07 15.57 11.22
CA SER A 318 0.87 16.36 10.89
C SER A 318 0.96 16.87 9.45
N GLY A 319 -0.18 17.19 8.86
CA GLY A 319 -0.29 17.77 7.53
C GLY A 319 -1.50 18.68 7.44
N HIS A 320 -1.38 19.73 6.62
CA HIS A 320 -2.48 20.63 6.32
C HIS A 320 -2.92 20.45 4.87
N THR A 321 -4.19 20.19 4.67
CA THR A 321 -4.79 20.14 3.33
C THR A 321 -5.37 21.50 2.98
N ILE A 322 -4.90 22.07 1.87
CA ILE A 322 -5.50 23.27 1.29
C ILE A 322 -6.55 22.80 0.28
N LEU A 323 -7.81 23.08 0.58
CA LEU A 323 -8.93 22.69 -0.28
C LEU A 323 -9.34 23.84 -1.19
N ALA A 324 -9.70 23.51 -2.44
CA ALA A 324 -10.33 24.43 -3.36
C ALA A 324 -11.71 24.86 -2.82
N THR A 325 -11.98 26.14 -2.80
CA THR A 325 -13.25 26.73 -2.31
C THR A 325 -14.29 26.91 -3.42
N ASN A 326 -13.83 26.85 -4.68
CA ASN A 326 -14.67 26.99 -5.88
C ASN A 326 -14.37 25.85 -6.86
N GLY A 327 -15.24 25.64 -7.86
CA GLY A 327 -14.93 24.79 -9.01
C GLY A 327 -13.90 25.47 -9.92
N GLY A 328 -13.05 24.67 -10.60
CA GLY A 328 -12.09 25.19 -11.55
C GLY A 328 -10.80 24.37 -11.66
N PHE A 329 -9.81 24.96 -12.32
CA PHE A 329 -8.50 24.36 -12.58
C PHE A 329 -7.47 25.00 -11.68
N VAL A 330 -6.70 24.17 -10.97
CA VAL A 330 -5.67 24.62 -10.02
C VAL A 330 -4.32 24.67 -10.73
N GLU A 331 -3.67 25.82 -10.64
CA GLU A 331 -2.28 26.06 -11.06
C GLU A 331 -1.42 26.20 -9.80
N LEU A 332 -0.49 25.26 -9.60
CA LEU A 332 0.43 25.31 -8.46
C LEU A 332 1.53 26.34 -8.72
N LEU A 333 1.83 27.18 -7.71
CA LEU A 333 2.89 28.18 -7.73
C LEU A 333 4.13 27.73 -6.96
N VAL A 334 4.09 26.54 -6.39
CA VAL A 334 5.16 25.91 -5.61
C VAL A 334 5.42 24.50 -6.14
N LYS A 335 6.58 23.98 -5.85
CA LYS A 335 7.00 22.62 -6.17
C LYS A 335 7.06 21.77 -4.92
N LEU A 336 7.11 20.44 -5.09
CA LEU A 336 7.40 19.51 -4.00
C LEU A 336 8.71 19.92 -3.30
N LYS A 337 8.71 19.86 -1.97
CA LYS A 337 9.80 20.25 -1.06
C LYS A 337 10.07 21.75 -0.95
N ASP A 338 9.31 22.63 -1.58
CA ASP A 338 9.45 24.06 -1.36
C ASP A 338 9.05 24.42 0.07
N LYS A 339 9.86 25.25 0.73
CA LYS A 339 9.50 25.86 2.00
C LYS A 339 8.56 27.02 1.76
N VAL A 340 7.40 27.01 2.40
CA VAL A 340 6.40 28.07 2.30
C VAL A 340 6.27 28.83 3.61
N LYS A 341 5.71 30.04 3.53
CA LYS A 341 5.46 30.93 4.69
C LYS A 341 3.96 31.12 4.87
N VAL A 342 3.55 31.44 6.08
CA VAL A 342 2.18 31.86 6.36
C VAL A 342 1.80 33.02 5.45
N GLY A 343 0.66 32.93 4.77
CA GLY A 343 0.19 33.93 3.82
C GLY A 343 0.84 33.89 2.44
N GLN A 344 1.79 32.97 2.20
CA GLN A 344 2.33 32.77 0.86
C GLN A 344 1.29 32.14 -0.05
N LYS A 345 1.11 32.68 -1.24
CA LYS A 345 0.26 32.11 -2.27
C LYS A 345 0.93 30.86 -2.84
N VAL A 346 0.27 29.72 -2.72
CA VAL A 346 0.78 28.41 -3.18
C VAL A 346 0.04 27.90 -4.42
N ALA A 347 -1.16 28.41 -4.70
CA ALA A 347 -1.92 28.05 -5.88
C ALA A 347 -2.83 29.18 -6.37
N ILE A 348 -3.18 29.14 -7.65
CA ILE A 348 -4.21 29.95 -8.28
C ILE A 348 -5.27 29.00 -8.86
N GLN A 349 -6.54 29.35 -8.68
CA GLN A 349 -7.64 28.62 -9.27
C GLN A 349 -8.32 29.46 -10.34
N ARG A 350 -8.54 28.87 -11.52
CA ARG A 350 -9.19 29.52 -12.66
C ARG A 350 -10.45 28.75 -13.08
N ASN A 351 -11.46 29.48 -13.51
CA ASN A 351 -12.62 28.88 -14.14
C ASN A 351 -12.33 28.50 -15.62
N THR A 352 -13.33 27.96 -16.32
CA THR A 352 -13.21 27.58 -17.73
C THR A 352 -12.95 28.73 -18.69
N PHE A 353 -13.19 29.97 -18.26
CA PHE A 353 -12.90 31.18 -19.05
C PHE A 353 -11.48 31.73 -18.79
N GLY A 354 -10.70 31.08 -17.91
CA GLY A 354 -9.35 31.53 -17.53
C GLY A 354 -9.32 32.62 -16.46
N GLU A 355 -10.46 33.02 -15.93
CA GLU A 355 -10.58 34.02 -14.89
C GLU A 355 -10.16 33.44 -13.54
N VAL A 356 -9.38 34.21 -12.76
CA VAL A 356 -8.97 33.80 -11.41
C VAL A 356 -10.15 33.88 -10.45
N VAL A 357 -10.58 32.73 -9.94
CA VAL A 357 -11.73 32.61 -9.01
C VAL A 357 -11.30 32.42 -7.55
N ALA A 358 -10.08 31.93 -7.31
CA ALA A 358 -9.50 31.83 -5.97
C ALA A 358 -7.96 31.90 -6.01
N LYS A 359 -7.38 32.23 -4.85
CA LYS A 359 -5.93 32.20 -4.58
C LYS A 359 -5.74 31.56 -3.22
N HIS A 360 -4.92 30.56 -3.16
CA HIS A 360 -4.64 29.77 -1.97
C HIS A 360 -3.21 29.95 -1.49
#